data_bb62a391a8a0d689f1cb4a9642c0ab16
#
_entry.id   bb62a391a8a0d689f1cb4a9642c0ab16
#
_cell.length_a   1.000
_cell.length_b   1.000
_cell.length_c   1.000
_cell.angle_alpha   90.00
_cell.angle_beta   90.00
_cell.angle_gamma   90.00
#
_symmetry.space_group_name_H-M   'P 1'
#
loop_
_entity.id
_entity.type
_entity.pdbx_description
1 polymer ?
#
loop_
_entity_poly.entity_id
_entity_poly.type
_entity_poly.pdbx_seq_one_letter_code
_entity_poly.pdbx_strand_id
1 'polypeptide(L)'
;MNPMIRNSAFHHLEIPCDDLELAERFYTVVFGARVYMRRDAARRADAPTTGTISEAESLGFQIDGTYLKIGKGFRIGFLKREHEHTQRELDHLAFTIDDEDLAQLGRRLTEYKIEVIDQTDDRMLIRDPFGMMLELWPRTVLQGMGLL
;
A
#
# COMPACT_ATOMS: atom_id res chain seq x y z
N MET A 1 -4.42 15.86 -25.94
CA MET A 1 -4.49 14.40 -25.65
C MET A 1 -5.27 14.20 -24.36
N ASN A 2 -6.27 13.35 -24.37
CA ASN A 2 -7.00 13.04 -23.13
C ASN A 2 -6.18 12.09 -22.26
N PRO A 3 -6.05 12.34 -20.95
CA PRO A 3 -5.35 11.42 -20.06
C PRO A 3 -6.03 10.05 -20.00
N MET A 4 -5.27 8.99 -19.74
CA MET A 4 -5.83 7.64 -19.53
C MET A 4 -6.61 7.54 -18.23
N ILE A 5 -6.12 8.21 -17.19
CA ILE A 5 -6.78 8.31 -15.88
C ILE A 5 -7.20 9.76 -15.72
N ARG A 6 -8.50 10.00 -15.64
CA ARG A 6 -9.06 11.35 -15.58
C ARG A 6 -8.96 11.95 -14.17
N ASN A 7 -9.18 11.14 -13.17
CA ASN A 7 -9.11 11.54 -11.77
C ASN A 7 -8.25 10.55 -10.99
N SER A 8 -7.23 11.06 -10.34
CA SER A 8 -6.37 10.26 -9.45
C SER A 8 -6.04 11.06 -8.21
N ALA A 9 -5.83 10.36 -7.10
CA ALA A 9 -5.36 10.92 -5.85
C ALA A 9 -4.30 10.01 -5.24
N PHE A 10 -3.35 10.61 -4.54
CA PHE A 10 -2.35 9.87 -3.81
C PHE A 10 -3.02 9.06 -2.69
N HIS A 11 -2.69 7.77 -2.58
CA HIS A 11 -3.29 6.90 -1.59
C HIS A 11 -2.37 6.63 -0.41
N HIS A 12 -1.22 6.03 -0.63
CA HIS A 12 -0.26 5.75 0.44
C HIS A 12 1.17 5.64 -0.08
N LEU A 13 2.10 5.79 0.85
CA LEU A 13 3.52 5.50 0.67
C LEU A 13 3.83 4.18 1.38
N GLU A 14 4.66 3.34 0.79
CA GLU A 14 5.11 2.09 1.41
C GLU A 14 6.64 2.04 1.43
N ILE A 15 7.21 1.76 2.62
CA ILE A 15 8.65 1.84 2.86
C ILE A 15 9.12 0.52 3.48
N PRO A 16 10.17 -0.11 2.96
CA PRO A 16 10.80 -1.25 3.62
C PRO A 16 11.42 -0.84 4.95
N CYS A 17 11.24 -1.63 5.99
CA CYS A 17 11.88 -1.41 7.28
C CYS A 17 12.27 -2.71 7.97
N ASP A 18 13.22 -2.63 8.90
CA ASP A 18 13.75 -3.80 9.60
C ASP A 18 12.95 -4.13 10.86
N ASP A 19 12.26 -3.13 11.44
CA ASP A 19 11.52 -3.27 12.69
C ASP A 19 10.18 -2.53 12.59
N LEU A 20 9.13 -3.31 12.36
CA LEU A 20 7.76 -2.79 12.21
C LEU A 20 7.20 -2.21 13.52
N GLU A 21 7.53 -2.83 14.67
CA GLU A 21 7.05 -2.36 15.97
C GLU A 21 7.71 -1.03 16.36
N LEU A 22 8.97 -0.87 16.04
CA LEU A 22 9.67 0.41 16.20
C LEU A 22 9.06 1.49 15.29
N ALA A 23 8.73 1.15 14.03
CA ALA A 23 8.05 2.06 13.11
C ALA A 23 6.69 2.51 13.66
N GLU A 24 5.85 1.59 14.11
CA GLU A 24 4.56 1.92 14.74
C GLU A 24 4.73 2.86 15.93
N ARG A 25 5.64 2.50 16.85
CA ARG A 25 5.88 3.31 18.05
C ARG A 25 6.37 4.71 17.71
N PHE A 26 7.33 4.84 16.79
CA PHE A 26 7.87 6.13 16.39
C PHE A 26 6.78 7.03 15.81
N TYR A 27 6.05 6.55 14.80
CA TYR A 27 5.04 7.35 14.12
C TYR A 27 3.83 7.66 15.00
N THR A 28 3.48 6.75 15.91
CA THR A 28 2.42 7.00 16.91
C THR A 28 2.83 8.07 17.90
N VAL A 29 4.04 7.98 18.46
CA VAL A 29 4.52 8.94 19.48
C VAL A 29 4.80 10.31 18.86
N VAL A 30 5.45 10.36 17.70
CA VAL A 30 5.90 11.64 17.11
C VAL A 30 4.77 12.36 16.37
N PHE A 31 3.94 11.62 15.64
CA PHE A 31 2.93 12.19 14.73
C PHE A 31 1.48 11.90 15.13
N GLY A 32 1.25 11.17 16.21
CA GLY A 32 -0.10 10.75 16.61
C GLY A 32 -0.72 9.78 15.58
N ALA A 33 0.11 9.03 14.86
CA ALA A 33 -0.37 8.09 13.86
C ALA A 33 -1.21 6.98 14.48
N ARG A 34 -2.16 6.48 13.71
CA ARG A 34 -3.03 5.35 14.10
C ARG A 34 -2.77 4.18 13.18
N VAL A 35 -2.46 3.01 13.75
CA VAL A 35 -2.41 1.76 13.01
C VAL A 35 -3.85 1.43 12.57
N TYR A 36 -4.07 1.29 11.28
CA TYR A 36 -5.38 0.93 10.74
C TYR A 36 -5.40 -0.45 10.08
N MET A 37 -4.23 -1.01 9.76
CA MET A 37 -4.12 -2.34 9.19
C MET A 37 -2.76 -2.93 9.52
N ARG A 38 -2.71 -4.23 9.77
CA ARG A 38 -1.51 -5.06 9.75
C ARG A 38 -1.73 -6.25 8.83
N ARG A 39 -0.70 -6.68 8.14
CA ARG A 39 -0.75 -7.82 7.23
C ARG A 39 -0.15 -9.05 7.87
N ASP A 40 -0.88 -10.17 7.81
CA ASP A 40 -0.38 -11.50 8.14
C ASP A 40 0.11 -12.20 6.88
N ALA A 41 1.40 -12.41 6.75
CA ALA A 41 2.03 -13.04 5.59
C ALA A 41 1.54 -14.48 5.38
N ALA A 42 1.35 -15.25 6.47
CA ALA A 42 0.97 -16.66 6.38
C ALA A 42 -0.46 -16.83 5.88
N ARG A 43 -1.39 -15.97 6.35
CA ARG A 43 -2.81 -16.04 6.00
C ARG A 43 -3.18 -15.21 4.78
N ARG A 44 -2.29 -14.33 4.32
CA ARG A 44 -2.56 -13.30 3.29
C ARG A 44 -3.82 -12.49 3.60
N ALA A 45 -3.97 -12.10 4.87
CA ALA A 45 -5.14 -11.44 5.42
C ALA A 45 -4.73 -10.40 6.45
N ASP A 46 -5.70 -9.62 6.93
CA ASP A 46 -5.47 -8.66 7.98
C ASP A 46 -5.23 -9.35 9.32
N ALA A 47 -4.32 -8.78 10.10
CA ALA A 47 -4.03 -9.18 11.47
C ALA A 47 -4.60 -8.15 12.47
N PRO A 48 -4.74 -8.51 13.78
CA PRO A 48 -5.20 -7.56 14.79
C PRO A 48 -4.34 -6.31 14.87
N THR A 49 -4.99 -5.15 14.94
CA THR A 49 -4.34 -3.84 15.10
C THR A 49 -4.32 -3.36 16.55
N THR A 50 -5.02 -4.04 17.45
CA THR A 50 -4.98 -3.80 18.88
C THR A 50 -3.74 -4.43 19.51
N GLY A 51 -3.17 -3.77 20.52
CA GLY A 51 -1.93 -4.23 21.14
C GLY A 51 -0.68 -4.02 20.27
N THR A 52 0.41 -4.67 20.64
CA THR A 52 1.70 -4.60 19.94
C THR A 52 1.79 -5.65 18.83
N ILE A 53 2.77 -5.50 17.95
CA ILE A 53 3.10 -6.53 16.96
C ILE A 53 3.56 -7.80 17.67
N SER A 54 4.41 -7.67 18.68
CA SER A 54 4.89 -8.81 19.47
C SER A 54 3.75 -9.59 20.13
N GLU A 55 2.70 -8.91 20.61
CA GLU A 55 1.50 -9.57 21.13
C GLU A 55 0.74 -10.34 20.04
N ALA A 56 0.57 -9.73 18.85
CA ALA A 56 -0.05 -10.42 17.72
C ALA A 56 0.76 -11.65 17.27
N GLU A 57 2.08 -11.53 17.22
CA GLU A 57 2.98 -12.65 16.87
C GLU A 57 2.91 -13.77 17.91
N SER A 58 2.75 -13.44 19.20
CA SER A 58 2.56 -14.44 20.27
C SER A 58 1.26 -15.22 20.12
N LEU A 59 0.28 -14.68 19.42
CA LEU A 59 -0.99 -15.34 19.04
C LEU A 59 -0.90 -16.13 17.73
N GLY A 60 0.28 -16.22 17.12
CA GLY A 60 0.52 -17.01 15.92
C GLY A 60 0.35 -16.25 14.60
N PHE A 61 0.24 -14.92 14.62
CA PHE A 61 0.28 -14.11 13.42
C PHE A 61 1.72 -13.91 12.95
N GLN A 62 1.92 -13.82 11.63
CA GLN A 62 3.21 -13.51 11.01
C GLN A 62 3.15 -12.13 10.37
N ILE A 63 3.44 -11.09 11.16
CA ILE A 63 3.28 -9.71 10.70
C ILE A 63 4.46 -9.35 9.80
N ASP A 64 4.16 -9.04 8.54
CA ASP A 64 5.14 -8.60 7.54
C ASP A 64 4.87 -7.19 7.00
N GLY A 65 3.79 -6.55 7.43
CA GLY A 65 3.46 -5.18 7.08
C GLY A 65 2.55 -4.53 8.10
N THR A 66 2.73 -3.22 8.28
CA THR A 66 1.87 -2.37 9.11
C THR A 66 1.59 -1.05 8.42
N TYR A 67 0.37 -0.54 8.57
CA TYR A 67 -0.14 0.61 7.85
C TYR A 67 -0.74 1.61 8.82
N LEU A 68 -0.26 2.84 8.76
CA LEU A 68 -0.61 3.90 9.67
C LEU A 68 -1.23 5.08 8.93
N LYS A 69 -2.18 5.73 9.59
CA LYS A 69 -2.78 6.97 9.13
C LYS A 69 -2.31 8.13 10.00
N ILE A 70 -1.80 9.18 9.35
CA ILE A 70 -1.36 10.41 9.98
C ILE A 70 -2.31 11.53 9.57
N GLY A 71 -2.91 12.21 10.55
CA GLY A 71 -3.86 13.27 10.29
C GLY A 71 -5.08 12.79 9.48
N LYS A 72 -5.58 13.65 8.58
CA LYS A 72 -6.83 13.39 7.85
C LYS A 72 -6.69 12.55 6.59
N GLY A 73 -5.50 12.46 6.00
CA GLY A 73 -5.38 11.84 4.68
C GLY A 73 -4.07 11.16 4.33
N PHE A 74 -3.01 11.39 5.10
CA PHE A 74 -1.72 10.78 4.79
C PHE A 74 -1.66 9.35 5.36
N ARG A 75 -1.30 8.41 4.51
CA ARG A 75 -1.12 6.99 4.86
C ARG A 75 0.28 6.56 4.53
N ILE A 76 0.89 5.83 5.46
CA ILE A 76 2.21 5.25 5.31
C ILE A 76 2.16 3.78 5.70
N GLY A 77 2.71 2.92 4.85
CA GLY A 77 2.93 1.51 5.11
C GLY A 77 4.39 1.20 5.36
N PHE A 78 4.64 0.24 6.21
CA PHE A 78 5.95 -0.33 6.44
C PHE A 78 5.91 -1.82 6.16
N LEU A 79 6.82 -2.28 5.30
CA LEU A 79 7.00 -3.70 4.98
C LEU A 79 8.27 -4.22 5.62
N LYS A 80 8.18 -5.40 6.22
CA LYS A 80 9.35 -6.09 6.74
C LYS A 80 10.31 -6.40 5.60
N ARG A 81 11.54 -5.99 5.75
CA ARG A 81 12.58 -6.22 4.77
C ARG A 81 13.02 -7.69 4.84
N GLU A 82 13.01 -8.38 3.69
CA GLU A 82 13.46 -9.78 3.61
C GLU A 82 14.97 -9.92 3.44
N HIS A 83 15.65 -8.86 2.97
CA HIS A 83 17.09 -8.84 2.73
C HIS A 83 17.72 -7.55 3.21
N GLU A 84 19.01 -7.60 3.58
CA GLU A 84 19.80 -6.41 3.90
C GLU A 84 19.96 -5.52 2.67
N HIS A 85 19.20 -4.43 2.62
CA HIS A 85 19.45 -3.32 1.69
C HIS A 85 20.10 -2.17 2.43
N THR A 86 21.20 -1.68 1.90
CA THR A 86 21.98 -0.58 2.49
C THR A 86 21.33 0.80 2.28
N GLN A 87 20.32 0.89 1.42
CA GLN A 87 19.60 2.13 1.12
C GLN A 87 18.13 1.98 1.45
N ARG A 88 17.51 3.07 1.92
CA ARG A 88 16.06 3.16 2.08
C ARG A 88 15.47 3.43 0.70
N GLU A 89 14.90 2.41 0.10
CA GLU A 89 14.21 2.51 -1.18
C GLU A 89 12.72 2.62 -0.95
N LEU A 90 12.08 3.39 -1.81
CA LEU A 90 10.64 3.43 -1.91
C LEU A 90 10.16 2.16 -2.59
N ASP A 91 9.22 1.42 -1.94
CA ASP A 91 8.70 0.19 -2.52
C ASP A 91 7.74 0.49 -3.69
N HIS A 92 6.71 1.27 -3.43
CA HIS A 92 5.76 1.71 -4.45
C HIS A 92 5.01 2.99 -4.06
N LEU A 93 4.36 3.60 -5.05
CA LEU A 93 3.39 4.67 -4.85
C LEU A 93 1.98 4.16 -5.15
N ALA A 94 1.02 4.49 -4.30
CA ALA A 94 -0.35 4.08 -4.51
C ALA A 94 -1.27 5.28 -4.80
N PHE A 95 -2.10 5.11 -5.84
CA PHE A 95 -3.05 6.11 -6.31
C PHE A 95 -4.47 5.58 -6.26
N THR A 96 -5.39 6.45 -5.89
CA THR A 96 -6.82 6.19 -6.09
C THR A 96 -7.21 6.60 -7.51
N ILE A 97 -7.94 5.77 -8.20
CA ILE A 97 -8.47 6.05 -9.54
C ILE A 97 -9.99 5.84 -9.57
N ASP A 98 -10.65 6.40 -10.57
CA ASP A 98 -12.07 6.12 -10.80
C ASP A 98 -12.23 4.70 -11.35
N ASP A 99 -13.31 4.02 -10.96
CA ASP A 99 -13.57 2.62 -11.35
C ASP A 99 -13.68 2.44 -12.86
N GLU A 100 -14.27 3.41 -13.56
CA GLU A 100 -14.36 3.41 -15.01
C GLU A 100 -12.98 3.45 -15.68
N ASP A 101 -12.03 4.15 -15.08
CA ASP A 101 -10.68 4.23 -15.60
C ASP A 101 -9.97 2.88 -15.48
N LEU A 102 -10.15 2.14 -14.36
CA LEU A 102 -9.58 0.80 -14.21
C LEU A 102 -10.07 -0.17 -15.28
N ALA A 103 -11.39 -0.17 -15.56
CA ALA A 103 -11.98 -1.05 -16.56
C ALA A 103 -11.42 -0.84 -17.98
N GLN A 104 -11.00 0.38 -18.31
CA GLN A 104 -10.46 0.73 -19.63
C GLN A 104 -8.93 0.67 -19.68
N LEU A 105 -8.28 0.71 -18.52
CA LEU A 105 -6.85 0.95 -18.40
C LEU A 105 -6.00 -0.16 -19.03
N GLY A 106 -6.35 -1.43 -18.83
CA GLY A 106 -5.58 -2.56 -19.36
C GLY A 106 -5.36 -2.50 -20.86
N ARG A 107 -6.41 -2.18 -21.64
CA ARG A 107 -6.30 -2.01 -23.08
C ARG A 107 -5.38 -0.83 -23.45
N ARG A 108 -5.59 0.31 -22.80
CA ARG A 108 -4.80 1.53 -23.07
C ARG A 108 -3.33 1.37 -22.71
N LEU A 109 -3.03 0.67 -21.60
CA LEU A 109 -1.65 0.38 -21.20
C LEU A 109 -0.93 -0.48 -22.26
N THR A 110 -1.63 -1.47 -22.83
CA THR A 110 -1.08 -2.30 -23.92
C THR A 110 -0.76 -1.47 -25.16
N GLU A 111 -1.64 -0.56 -25.56
CA GLU A 111 -1.43 0.35 -26.70
C GLU A 111 -0.16 1.20 -26.52
N TYR A 112 0.12 1.64 -25.30
CA TYR A 112 1.29 2.47 -24.96
C TYR A 112 2.49 1.66 -24.46
N LYS A 113 2.42 0.32 -24.50
CA LYS A 113 3.48 -0.61 -24.06
C LYS A 113 3.92 -0.38 -22.61
N ILE A 114 2.98 -0.02 -21.75
CA ILE A 114 3.24 0.12 -20.31
C ILE A 114 3.15 -1.26 -19.67
N GLU A 115 4.16 -1.59 -18.86
CA GLU A 115 4.23 -2.87 -18.16
C GLU A 115 3.16 -2.97 -17.08
N VAL A 116 2.32 -3.98 -17.15
CA VAL A 116 1.43 -4.39 -16.06
C VAL A 116 2.11 -5.53 -15.31
N ILE A 117 2.44 -5.30 -14.03
CA ILE A 117 3.15 -6.26 -13.18
C ILE A 117 2.17 -7.27 -12.59
N ASP A 118 1.01 -6.78 -12.13
CA ASP A 118 -0.05 -7.59 -11.51
C ASP A 118 -1.40 -6.92 -11.69
N GLN A 119 -2.44 -7.70 -11.79
CA GLN A 119 -3.81 -7.22 -11.88
C GLN A 119 -4.76 -8.19 -11.18
N THR A 120 -5.59 -7.65 -10.29
CA THR A 120 -6.72 -8.34 -9.67
C THR A 120 -8.00 -7.60 -10.01
N ASP A 121 -9.15 -8.10 -9.55
CA ASP A 121 -10.43 -7.38 -9.68
C ASP A 121 -10.45 -6.07 -8.88
N ASP A 122 -9.61 -5.98 -7.83
CA ASP A 122 -9.61 -4.88 -6.87
C ASP A 122 -8.49 -3.85 -7.08
N ARG A 123 -7.43 -4.18 -7.84
CA ARG A 123 -6.29 -3.29 -8.04
C ARG A 123 -5.48 -3.64 -9.27
N MET A 124 -4.66 -2.70 -9.72
CA MET A 124 -3.65 -2.91 -10.76
C MET A 124 -2.28 -2.39 -10.28
N LEU A 125 -1.23 -3.14 -10.54
CA LEU A 125 0.15 -2.76 -10.30
C LEU A 125 0.87 -2.62 -11.65
N ILE A 126 1.39 -1.44 -11.91
CA ILE A 126 2.12 -1.11 -13.14
C ILE A 126 3.52 -0.60 -12.82
N ARG A 127 4.38 -0.58 -13.84
CA ARG A 127 5.73 -0.01 -13.71
C ARG A 127 5.84 1.23 -14.59
N ASP A 128 6.37 2.29 -14.02
CA ASP A 128 6.71 3.48 -14.79
C ASP A 128 7.98 3.27 -15.63
N PRO A 129 8.33 4.18 -16.56
CA PRO A 129 9.53 4.05 -17.40
C PRO A 129 10.85 4.06 -16.64
N PHE A 130 10.86 4.47 -15.39
CA PHE A 130 12.04 4.56 -14.52
C PHE A 130 12.15 3.41 -13.52
N GLY A 131 11.21 2.44 -13.59
CA GLY A 131 11.19 1.26 -12.74
C GLY A 131 10.38 1.40 -11.46
N MET A 132 9.73 2.55 -11.21
CA MET A 132 8.88 2.74 -10.05
C MET A 132 7.59 1.93 -10.16
N MET A 133 7.26 1.19 -9.14
CA MET A 133 5.97 0.51 -9.04
C MET A 133 4.88 1.49 -8.63
N LEU A 134 3.77 1.47 -9.37
CA LEU A 134 2.58 2.28 -9.13
C LEU A 134 1.40 1.35 -8.90
N GLU A 135 0.77 1.47 -7.75
CA GLU A 135 -0.40 0.69 -7.36
C GLU A 135 -1.66 1.53 -7.55
N LEU A 136 -2.62 1.00 -8.31
CA LEU A 136 -3.84 1.72 -8.69
C LEU A 136 -5.06 1.04 -8.04
N TRP A 137 -5.75 1.79 -7.18
CA TRP A 137 -6.90 1.33 -6.42
C TRP A 137 -8.18 2.01 -6.89
N PRO A 138 -9.20 1.27 -7.32
CA PRO A 138 -10.52 1.81 -7.59
C PRO A 138 -11.12 2.47 -6.35
N ARG A 139 -11.80 3.58 -6.56
CA ARG A 139 -12.41 4.36 -5.47
C ARG A 139 -13.40 3.54 -4.65
N THR A 140 -14.27 2.75 -5.30
CA THR A 140 -15.28 1.93 -4.62
C THR A 140 -14.68 0.86 -3.73
N VAL A 141 -13.55 0.26 -4.14
CA VAL A 141 -12.81 -0.70 -3.31
C VAL A 141 -12.34 -0.04 -2.01
N LEU A 142 -11.72 1.14 -2.12
CA LEU A 142 -11.24 1.87 -0.94
C LEU A 142 -12.37 2.36 -0.03
N GLN A 143 -13.50 2.77 -0.60
CA GLN A 143 -14.70 3.11 0.17
C GLN A 143 -15.24 1.90 0.93
N GLY A 144 -15.31 0.73 0.29
CA GLY A 144 -15.70 -0.54 0.92
C GLY A 144 -14.79 -0.95 2.07
N MET A 145 -13.51 -0.56 2.02
CA MET A 145 -12.53 -0.77 3.09
C MET A 145 -12.55 0.33 4.17
N GLY A 146 -13.38 1.36 4.02
CA GLY A 146 -13.43 2.52 4.94
C GLY A 146 -12.19 3.41 4.87
N LEU A 147 -11.50 3.43 3.73
CA LEU A 147 -10.25 4.17 3.53
C LEU A 147 -10.41 5.50 2.77
N LEU A 148 -11.62 5.81 2.34
CA LEU A 148 -12.02 7.09 1.73
C LEU A 148 -13.22 7.69 2.44
#